data_eb70df189b0714df8f46ebc9791346e9
#
_entry.id   eb70df189b0714df8f46ebc9791346e9
#
_cell.length_a   1.000
_cell.length_b   1.000
_cell.length_c   1.000
_cell.angle_alpha   90.00
_cell.angle_beta   90.00
_cell.angle_gamma   90.00
#
_symmetry.space_group_name_H-M   'P 1'
#
loop_
_entity.id
_entity.type
_entity.pdbx_description
1 polymer ?
#
loop_
_entity_poly.entity_id
_entity_poly.type
_entity_poly.pdbx_seq_one_letter_code
_entity_poly.pdbx_strand_id
1 'polypeptide(L)'
;MIDTANTLCKAATALKERGASRVVAYASHAVFSGGAVERIESSDIDLVVVTDTIPLNEQAEASERIHQVTISGLLAETVRRISNEESVSYLFNEEVTAPGARFLP
;
A
#
# COMPACT_ATOMS: atom_id res chain seq x y z
N MET A 1 -4.60 3.36 6.62
CA MET A 1 -5.58 2.66 5.74
C MET A 1 -6.29 3.66 4.83
N ILE A 2 -6.80 3.18 3.71
CA ILE A 2 -7.62 3.99 2.81
C ILE A 2 -9.05 3.43 2.86
N ASP A 3 -9.98 4.22 3.37
CA ASP A 3 -11.38 3.83 3.45
C ASP A 3 -12.18 4.50 2.31
N THR A 4 -12.69 5.68 2.53
CA THR A 4 -13.49 6.41 1.50
C THR A 4 -12.63 7.19 0.52
N ALA A 5 -11.36 7.39 0.81
CA ALA A 5 -10.37 8.14 0.05
C ALA A 5 -10.64 9.67 -0.04
N ASN A 6 -11.59 10.21 0.69
CA ASN A 6 -11.87 11.64 0.65
C ASN A 6 -10.68 12.50 1.08
N THR A 7 -10.07 12.17 2.22
CA THR A 7 -8.91 12.91 2.75
C THR A 7 -7.70 12.74 1.83
N LEU A 8 -7.49 11.54 1.32
CA LEU A 8 -6.38 11.23 0.43
C LEU A 8 -6.46 12.04 -0.87
N CYS A 9 -7.64 12.09 -1.47
CA CYS A 9 -7.84 12.83 -2.71
C CYS A 9 -7.68 14.33 -2.52
N LYS A 10 -8.14 14.87 -1.40
CA LYS A 10 -7.93 16.29 -1.05
C LYS A 10 -6.45 16.61 -0.86
N ALA A 11 -5.72 15.73 -0.20
CA ALA A 11 -4.28 15.89 -0.01
C ALA A 11 -3.54 15.89 -1.35
N ALA A 12 -3.93 15.01 -2.26
CA ALA A 12 -3.33 14.92 -3.59
C ALA A 12 -3.55 16.21 -4.38
N THR A 13 -4.76 16.76 -4.35
CA THR A 13 -5.07 18.04 -5.00
C THR A 13 -4.22 19.16 -4.43
N ALA A 14 -4.09 19.25 -3.11
CA ALA A 14 -3.27 20.27 -2.46
C ALA A 14 -1.79 20.17 -2.86
N LEU A 15 -1.27 18.95 -2.96
CA LEU A 15 0.12 18.74 -3.37
C LEU A 15 0.35 19.15 -4.83
N LYS A 16 -0.57 18.83 -5.72
CA LYS A 16 -0.49 19.24 -7.12
C LYS A 16 -0.56 20.76 -7.27
N GLU A 17 -1.43 21.44 -6.53
CA GLU A 17 -1.54 22.90 -6.51
C GLU A 17 -0.23 23.55 -6.04
N ARG A 18 0.55 22.86 -5.21
CA ARG A 18 1.85 23.34 -4.70
C ARG A 18 3.02 22.94 -5.56
N GLY A 19 2.78 22.38 -6.72
CA GLY A 19 3.82 22.09 -7.71
C GLY A 19 4.29 20.65 -7.78
N ALA A 20 3.66 19.71 -7.06
CA ALA A 20 4.01 18.31 -7.20
C ALA A 20 3.73 17.82 -8.62
N SER A 21 4.71 17.22 -9.25
CA SER A 21 4.54 16.66 -10.60
C SER A 21 3.84 15.30 -10.56
N ARG A 22 4.02 14.56 -9.47
CA ARG A 22 3.43 13.24 -9.29
C ARG A 22 3.07 13.01 -7.83
N VAL A 23 1.89 12.43 -7.58
CA VAL A 23 1.44 12.07 -6.25
C VAL A 23 1.24 10.57 -6.19
N VAL A 24 1.95 9.92 -5.27
CA VAL A 24 1.87 8.48 -5.03
C VAL A 24 1.46 8.25 -3.58
N ALA A 25 0.51 7.37 -3.35
CA ALA A 25 0.02 7.04 -2.02
C ALA A 25 0.34 5.59 -1.68
N TYR A 26 0.79 5.37 -0.46
CA TYR A 26 1.05 4.03 0.10
C TYR A 26 0.20 3.82 1.33
N ALA A 27 -0.45 2.67 1.43
CA ALA A 27 -1.22 2.32 2.61
C ALA A 27 -1.18 0.82 2.86
N SER A 28 -1.26 0.43 4.12
CA SER A 28 -1.27 -0.98 4.50
C SER A 28 -2.61 -1.63 4.16
N HIS A 29 -3.72 -0.95 4.42
CA HIS A 29 -5.05 -1.57 4.31
C HIS A 29 -5.94 -0.85 3.29
N ALA A 30 -6.38 -1.60 2.29
CA ALA A 30 -7.26 -1.12 1.23
C ALA A 30 -8.71 -1.46 1.54
N VAL A 31 -9.36 -0.65 2.37
CA VAL A 31 -10.78 -0.85 2.70
C VAL A 31 -11.66 -0.46 1.50
N PHE A 32 -11.38 0.69 0.89
CA PHE A 32 -12.03 1.18 -0.34
C PHE A 32 -13.56 1.12 -0.30
N SER A 33 -14.16 1.64 0.75
CA SER A 33 -15.61 1.71 0.85
C SER A 33 -16.19 2.98 0.21
N GLY A 34 -17.50 3.00 0.00
CA GLY A 34 -18.24 4.20 -0.35
C GLY A 34 -17.79 4.93 -1.61
N GLY A 35 -17.47 4.21 -2.68
CA GLY A 35 -17.06 4.83 -3.95
C GLY A 35 -15.61 5.32 -3.97
N ALA A 36 -14.77 4.79 -3.08
CA ALA A 36 -13.36 5.18 -2.97
C ALA A 36 -12.59 5.03 -4.28
N VAL A 37 -12.79 3.93 -4.99
CA VAL A 37 -12.08 3.67 -6.25
C VAL A 37 -12.44 4.73 -7.30
N GLU A 38 -13.71 5.08 -7.41
CA GLU A 38 -14.17 6.12 -8.35
C GLU A 38 -13.56 7.48 -8.01
N ARG A 39 -13.44 7.82 -6.72
CA ARG A 39 -12.79 9.05 -6.28
C ARG A 39 -11.32 9.07 -6.64
N ILE A 40 -10.62 7.95 -6.44
CA ILE A 40 -9.21 7.83 -6.79
C ILE A 40 -9.04 7.99 -8.30
N GLU A 41 -9.87 7.34 -9.10
CA GLU A 41 -9.80 7.44 -10.57
C GLU A 41 -10.04 8.86 -11.08
N SER A 42 -10.88 9.64 -10.40
CA SER A 42 -11.16 11.03 -10.77
C SER A 42 -10.24 12.05 -10.09
N SER A 43 -9.31 11.60 -9.26
CA SER A 43 -8.44 12.48 -8.47
C SER A 43 -7.12 12.79 -9.16
N ASP A 44 -6.33 13.62 -8.49
CA ASP A 44 -4.96 13.96 -8.90
C ASP A 44 -3.93 12.90 -8.46
N ILE A 45 -4.36 11.79 -7.89
CA ILE A 45 -3.47 10.71 -7.49
C ILE A 45 -3.02 9.93 -8.72
N ASP A 46 -1.72 9.79 -8.87
CA ASP A 46 -1.15 9.05 -10.01
C ASP A 46 -1.07 7.55 -9.75
N LEU A 47 -0.79 7.18 -8.50
CA LEU A 47 -0.59 5.78 -8.13
C LEU A 47 -0.96 5.57 -6.67
N VAL A 48 -1.65 4.46 -6.39
CA VAL A 48 -1.93 3.99 -5.02
C VAL A 48 -1.36 2.59 -4.89
N VAL A 49 -0.53 2.38 -3.88
CA VAL A 49 0.05 1.07 -3.57
C VAL A 49 -0.47 0.63 -2.21
N VAL A 50 -1.06 -0.54 -2.16
CA VAL A 50 -1.61 -1.13 -0.93
C VAL A 50 -1.09 -2.56 -0.76
N THR A 51 -1.10 -3.04 0.48
CA THR A 51 -0.75 -4.44 0.73
C THR A 51 -1.97 -5.34 0.55
N ASP A 52 -1.74 -6.64 0.59
CA ASP A 52 -2.77 -7.66 0.43
C ASP A 52 -3.42 -8.11 1.75
N THR A 53 -3.39 -7.26 2.78
CA THR A 53 -4.10 -7.54 4.05
C THR A 53 -5.60 -7.64 3.85
N ILE A 54 -6.15 -6.94 2.86
CA ILE A 54 -7.55 -6.97 2.47
C ILE A 54 -7.59 -7.23 0.97
N PRO A 55 -8.38 -8.22 0.49
CA PRO A 55 -8.55 -8.45 -0.93
C PRO A 55 -9.14 -7.21 -1.63
N LEU A 56 -8.65 -6.90 -2.82
CA LEU A 56 -9.20 -5.82 -3.62
C LEU A 56 -10.59 -6.20 -4.12
N ASN A 57 -11.49 -5.22 -4.16
CA ASN A 57 -12.78 -5.41 -4.84
C ASN A 57 -12.58 -5.38 -6.36
N GLU A 58 -13.61 -5.73 -7.11
CA GLU A 58 -13.53 -5.80 -8.58
C GLU A 58 -13.12 -4.47 -9.22
N GLN A 59 -13.63 -3.36 -8.71
CA GLN A 59 -13.29 -2.03 -9.22
C GLN A 59 -11.81 -1.71 -9.00
N ALA A 60 -11.29 -2.04 -7.84
CA ALA A 60 -9.88 -1.79 -7.52
C ALA A 60 -8.96 -2.69 -8.34
N GLU A 61 -9.33 -3.94 -8.56
CA GLU A 61 -8.56 -4.85 -9.41
C GLU A 61 -8.49 -4.36 -10.86
N ALA A 62 -9.56 -3.76 -11.34
CA ALA A 62 -9.63 -3.22 -12.70
C ALA A 62 -8.91 -1.89 -12.87
N SER A 63 -8.55 -1.21 -11.78
CA SER A 63 -7.92 0.11 -11.82
C SER A 63 -6.44 0.00 -12.20
N GLU A 64 -6.02 0.82 -13.14
CA GLU A 64 -4.60 0.95 -13.50
C GLU A 64 -3.82 1.78 -12.48
N ARG A 65 -4.49 2.53 -11.62
CA ARG A 65 -3.88 3.38 -10.59
C ARG A 65 -3.65 2.69 -9.26
N ILE A 66 -4.33 1.56 -9.02
CA ILE A 66 -4.26 0.83 -7.76
C ILE A 66 -3.43 -0.43 -7.96
N HIS A 67 -2.34 -0.54 -7.21
CA HIS A 67 -1.44 -1.68 -7.25
C HIS A 67 -1.38 -2.33 -5.88
N GLN A 68 -1.45 -3.65 -5.86
CA GLN A 68 -1.36 -4.43 -4.64
C GLN A 68 -0.02 -5.14 -4.57
N VAL A 69 0.63 -5.06 -3.41
CA VAL A 69 1.85 -5.82 -3.12
C VAL A 69 1.56 -6.82 -2.02
N THR A 70 2.19 -7.99 -2.10
CA THR A 70 1.99 -9.01 -1.09
C THR A 70 2.93 -8.83 0.10
N ILE A 71 2.42 -9.08 1.30
CA ILE A 71 3.23 -9.18 2.52
C ILE A 71 3.45 -10.64 2.93
N SER A 72 3.06 -11.59 2.09
CA SER A 72 3.12 -13.02 2.41
C SER A 72 4.53 -13.48 2.74
N GLY A 73 5.55 -13.01 2.02
CA GLY A 73 6.93 -13.34 2.31
C GLY A 73 7.39 -12.84 3.67
N LEU A 74 7.00 -11.62 4.02
CA LEU A 74 7.31 -11.04 5.32
C LEU A 74 6.62 -11.82 6.46
N LEU A 75 5.36 -12.17 6.27
CA LEU A 75 4.61 -12.97 7.26
C LEU A 75 5.22 -14.36 7.42
N ALA A 76 5.58 -15.02 6.32
CA ALA A 76 6.23 -16.33 6.35
C ALA A 76 7.55 -16.28 7.11
N GLU A 77 8.36 -15.26 6.87
CA GLU A 77 9.62 -15.06 7.59
C GLU A 77 9.40 -14.79 9.08
N THR A 78 8.36 -14.02 9.42
CA THR A 78 7.98 -13.75 10.81
C THR A 78 7.60 -15.06 11.52
N VAL A 79 6.76 -15.87 10.90
CA VAL A 79 6.36 -17.18 11.44
C VAL A 79 7.57 -18.08 11.64
N ARG A 80 8.47 -18.14 10.67
CA ARG A 80 9.70 -18.94 10.74
C ARG A 80 10.57 -18.51 11.93
N ARG A 81 10.76 -17.19 12.11
CA ARG A 81 11.58 -16.66 13.20
C ARG A 81 10.98 -16.94 14.56
N ILE A 82 9.67 -16.77 14.73
CA ILE A 82 8.97 -17.09 15.97
C ILE A 82 9.10 -18.58 16.28
N SER A 83 8.91 -19.44 15.28
CA SER A 83 9.04 -20.90 15.43
C SER A 83 10.44 -21.33 15.83
N ASN A 84 11.47 -20.66 15.35
CA ASN A 84 12.88 -20.94 15.64
C ASN A 84 13.46 -20.10 16.78
N GLU A 85 12.62 -19.36 17.51
CA GLU A 85 13.03 -18.48 18.60
C GLU A 85 14.04 -17.39 18.16
N GLU A 86 13.98 -16.98 16.90
CA GLU A 86 14.82 -15.91 16.35
C GLU A 86 14.13 -14.55 16.51
N SER A 87 14.92 -13.48 16.46
CA SER A 87 14.40 -12.12 16.64
C SER A 87 13.56 -11.67 15.45
N VAL A 88 12.32 -11.24 15.72
CA VAL A 88 11.43 -10.62 14.73
C VAL A 88 11.84 -9.16 14.49
N SER A 89 12.39 -8.49 15.49
CA SER A 89 12.81 -7.09 15.36
C SER A 89 13.92 -6.91 14.31
N TYR A 90 14.65 -7.96 13.97
CA TYR A 90 15.61 -7.95 12.88
C TYR A 90 14.98 -7.55 11.54
N LEU A 91 13.69 -7.86 11.33
CA LEU A 91 12.96 -7.52 10.11
C LEU A 91 12.72 -6.01 9.94
N PHE A 92 12.92 -5.23 11.00
CA PHE A 92 12.81 -3.78 10.97
C PHE A 92 14.16 -3.10 10.73
N ASN A 93 15.22 -3.88 10.60
CA ASN A 93 16.57 -3.38 10.35
C ASN A 93 16.75 -3.09 8.85
N GLU A 94 17.39 -1.96 8.52
CA GLU A 94 17.67 -1.57 7.14
C GLU A 94 18.48 -2.60 6.36
N GLU A 95 19.36 -3.31 7.02
CA GLU A 95 20.16 -4.37 6.41
C GLU A 95 19.30 -5.53 5.89
N VAL A 96 18.15 -5.76 6.52
CA VAL A 96 17.19 -6.79 6.09
C VAL A 96 16.21 -6.21 5.08
N THR A 97 15.82 -4.97 5.26
CA THR A 97 14.85 -4.30 4.37
C THR A 97 15.49 -3.76 3.10
N ALA A 98 16.81 -3.50 3.09
CA ALA A 98 17.51 -3.11 1.87
C ALA A 98 17.45 -4.21 0.80
N PRO A 99 17.72 -5.51 1.10
CA PRO A 99 17.31 -6.60 0.22
C PRO A 99 15.86 -7.04 0.45
N GLY A 100 15.08 -6.22 1.11
CA GLY A 100 13.64 -6.44 1.33
C GLY A 100 12.85 -6.72 0.06
N ALA A 101 13.44 -6.44 -1.08
CA ALA A 101 12.95 -6.85 -2.39
C ALA A 101 12.63 -8.35 -2.47
N ARG A 102 13.25 -9.19 -1.66
CA ARG A 102 12.92 -10.62 -1.59
C ARG A 102 11.58 -10.91 -0.89
N PHE A 103 11.02 -9.95 -0.18
CA PHE A 103 9.71 -10.04 0.45
C PHE A 103 8.62 -9.35 -0.38
N LEU A 104 9.02 -8.67 -1.44
CA LEU A 104 8.12 -8.00 -2.38
C LEU A 104 7.98 -8.84 -3.64
N PRO A 105 6.80 -8.80 -4.28
CA PRO A 105 6.59 -9.54 -5.53
C PRO A 105 7.43 -8.99 -6.67
#